data_af82e697d3e37d7d9d2cd9535be3ac26
#
_entry.id   af82e697d3e37d7d9d2cd9535be3ac26
#
_cell.length_a   1.000
_cell.length_b   1.000
_cell.length_c   1.000
_cell.angle_alpha   90.00
_cell.angle_beta   90.00
_cell.angle_gamma   90.00
#
_symmetry.space_group_name_H-M   'P 1'
#
loop_
_entity.id
_entity.type
_entity.pdbx_description
1 polymer ?
#
loop_
_entity_poly.entity_id
_entity_poly.type
_entity_poly.pdbx_seq_one_letter_code
_entity_poly.pdbx_strand_id
1 'polypeptide(L)'
;MTSYTCLPLALRQAKLLATRSFSERLLHRHLSASQTLKDKHECQVLVVGGGAGGCAMAAKLSSRLGKNKVIVVEPADKHYYQPMFTLIGGGMKRLEHSYKSMAEVLPKKAKWLQEAAIEFDPESNTVKTSGRNTIKYDMLLIATGLQLNYNKIPGLEEALAIPNGKVCSIYSPKYVDRVFDCLRNIQDGDAIFTFPSSPVKCPGAPQKIVYISEHYFRKLGKRNNINIKYNTALPVLFGVKHYADALWPIVKKRNITVNTRRNLIEVKPGQDIAVFENLDNPSERFEEKYSMLHAVPPMSAPDALTRCKQLINEAGFVDVDQSTLQHKKYQNVFAIGDSSGSPNSKTAASAAAQSPVVFRNMIAALEGKPLKDVYDGYASCPLVTGYNSVILAEFDYSLTPLETFPVAQNKERYSMFIMKKDFMPLLYWKLMLTGHWNGPALMRNLLSVFKFGK
;
A
#
# COMPACT_ATOMS: atom_id res chain seq x y z
N MET A 1 3.13 52.84 -65.28
CA MET A 1 3.82 53.77 -64.37
C MET A 1 3.30 53.50 -62.93
N THR A 2 4.00 52.70 -62.22
CA THR A 2 3.65 52.38 -60.86
C THR A 2 4.85 52.74 -59.97
N SER A 3 4.70 53.76 -59.16
CA SER A 3 5.72 54.26 -58.23
C SER A 3 5.75 53.43 -56.96
N TYR A 4 6.89 52.76 -56.70
CA TYR A 4 7.22 52.18 -55.41
C TYR A 4 7.83 53.24 -54.50
N THR A 5 7.13 53.61 -53.46
CA THR A 5 7.68 54.44 -52.39
C THR A 5 8.46 53.54 -51.36
N CYS A 6 9.79 53.73 -51.34
CA CYS A 6 10.68 53.16 -50.34
C CYS A 6 10.46 53.88 -48.99
N LEU A 7 10.04 53.11 -47.94
CA LEU A 7 10.10 53.63 -46.59
C LEU A 7 11.58 53.70 -46.13
N PRO A 8 11.96 54.72 -45.33
CA PRO A 8 13.33 54.91 -44.87
C PRO A 8 13.80 53.80 -43.92
N LEU A 9 15.04 53.37 -44.09
CA LEU A 9 15.73 52.29 -43.31
C LEU A 9 15.67 52.50 -41.79
N ALA A 10 15.61 53.76 -41.33
CA ALA A 10 15.53 54.15 -39.93
C ALA A 10 14.26 53.68 -39.21
N LEU A 11 13.11 53.61 -39.90
CA LEU A 11 11.84 53.14 -39.36
C LEU A 11 11.79 51.60 -39.22
N ARG A 12 12.54 50.87 -40.03
CA ARG A 12 12.71 49.42 -39.89
C ARG A 12 13.59 49.03 -38.69
N GLN A 13 14.67 49.77 -38.43
CA GLN A 13 15.54 49.52 -37.27
C GLN A 13 14.86 49.87 -35.95
N ALA A 14 14.06 50.95 -35.88
CA ALA A 14 13.30 51.33 -34.70
C ALA A 14 12.21 50.29 -34.33
N LYS A 15 11.54 49.68 -35.33
CA LYS A 15 10.58 48.59 -35.09
C LYS A 15 11.24 47.29 -34.61
N LEU A 16 12.44 46.93 -35.13
CA LEU A 16 13.19 45.76 -34.68
C LEU A 16 13.72 45.91 -33.22
N LEU A 17 14.15 47.12 -32.87
CA LEU A 17 14.61 47.39 -31.49
C LEU A 17 13.44 47.42 -30.47
N ALA A 18 12.29 47.92 -30.85
CA ALA A 18 11.09 47.92 -30.02
C ALA A 18 10.53 46.52 -29.79
N THR A 19 10.56 45.64 -30.82
CA THR A 19 10.13 44.24 -30.69
C THR A 19 11.10 43.39 -29.86
N ARG A 20 12.43 43.63 -29.95
CA ARG A 20 13.40 42.97 -29.07
C ARG A 20 13.24 43.37 -27.60
N SER A 21 13.07 44.66 -27.32
CA SER A 21 12.83 45.13 -25.92
C SER A 21 11.52 44.62 -25.33
N PHE A 22 10.50 44.40 -26.17
CA PHE A 22 9.21 43.85 -25.69
C PHE A 22 9.29 42.35 -25.46
N SER A 23 9.99 41.58 -26.28
CA SER A 23 10.21 40.16 -26.06
C SER A 23 11.13 39.87 -24.88
N GLU A 24 12.18 40.68 -24.65
CA GLU A 24 13.03 40.57 -23.46
C GLU A 24 12.28 40.93 -22.17
N ARG A 25 11.41 41.93 -22.19
CA ARG A 25 10.54 42.26 -21.05
C ARG A 25 9.48 41.19 -20.76
N LEU A 26 8.95 40.50 -21.78
CA LEU A 26 8.06 39.36 -21.62
C LEU A 26 8.81 38.12 -21.10
N LEU A 27 10.01 37.83 -21.60
CA LEU A 27 10.86 36.75 -21.05
C LEU A 27 11.26 37.01 -19.59
N HIS A 28 11.65 38.25 -19.24
CA HIS A 28 11.94 38.64 -17.87
C HIS A 28 10.69 38.58 -16.97
N ARG A 29 9.50 38.94 -17.47
CA ARG A 29 8.25 38.75 -16.72
C ARG A 29 7.88 37.29 -16.55
N HIS A 30 8.08 36.42 -17.56
CA HIS A 30 7.85 34.98 -17.43
C HIS A 30 8.91 34.30 -16.57
N LEU A 31 10.17 34.74 -16.59
CA LEU A 31 11.22 34.24 -15.68
C LEU A 31 11.03 34.75 -14.24
N SER A 32 10.51 35.95 -14.05
CA SER A 32 10.18 36.51 -12.72
C SER A 32 8.90 35.94 -12.13
N ALA A 33 7.93 35.53 -12.95
CA ALA A 33 6.68 34.91 -12.48
C ALA A 33 6.84 33.42 -12.07
N SER A 34 8.02 32.81 -12.27
CA SER A 34 8.30 31.39 -11.90
C SER A 34 9.12 31.26 -10.61
N GLN A 35 9.43 32.32 -9.89
CA GLN A 35 9.82 32.23 -8.49
C GLN A 35 8.55 32.16 -7.64
N THR A 36 7.85 31.03 -7.66
CA THR A 36 6.87 30.70 -6.61
C THR A 36 7.59 30.79 -5.28
N LEU A 37 7.16 31.77 -4.47
CA LEU A 37 7.60 31.92 -3.09
C LEU A 37 7.53 30.56 -2.41
N LYS A 38 8.63 30.11 -1.81
CA LYS A 38 8.66 28.91 -0.98
C LYS A 38 7.81 29.22 0.24
N ASP A 39 6.62 28.63 0.31
CA ASP A 39 5.80 28.78 1.50
C ASP A 39 6.43 27.97 2.64
N LYS A 40 6.71 28.66 3.73
CA LYS A 40 7.10 28.04 5.00
C LYS A 40 5.83 27.72 5.76
N HIS A 41 5.63 26.44 6.04
CA HIS A 41 4.55 25.99 6.92
C HIS A 41 5.12 25.54 8.25
N GLU A 42 4.37 25.78 9.31
CA GLU A 42 4.66 25.26 10.66
C GLU A 42 3.44 24.55 11.21
N CYS A 43 3.66 23.45 11.91
CA CYS A 43 2.60 22.69 12.56
C CYS A 43 3.09 21.97 13.81
N GLN A 44 2.18 21.67 14.71
CA GLN A 44 2.50 20.85 15.87
C GLN A 44 2.75 19.39 15.49
N VAL A 45 1.93 18.84 14.57
CA VAL A 45 2.12 17.48 14.07
C VAL A 45 2.07 17.49 12.55
N LEU A 46 3.13 16.95 11.94
CA LEU A 46 3.18 16.63 10.52
C LEU A 46 2.90 15.15 10.32
N VAL A 47 1.90 14.82 9.52
CA VAL A 47 1.58 13.46 9.06
C VAL A 47 1.99 13.34 7.61
N VAL A 48 2.95 12.47 7.31
CA VAL A 48 3.38 12.22 5.93
C VAL A 48 2.77 10.90 5.45
N GLY A 49 1.84 11.01 4.52
CA GLY A 49 1.04 9.93 3.96
C GLY A 49 -0.42 9.95 4.44
N GLY A 50 -1.35 9.94 3.48
CA GLY A 50 -2.81 9.89 3.68
C GLY A 50 -3.41 8.49 3.50
N GLY A 51 -2.61 7.42 3.71
CA GLY A 51 -3.11 6.05 3.73
C GLY A 51 -3.95 5.72 4.96
N ALA A 52 -4.23 4.42 5.17
CA ALA A 52 -5.08 3.95 6.28
C ALA A 52 -4.60 4.45 7.66
N GLY A 53 -3.30 4.32 7.95
CA GLY A 53 -2.70 4.81 9.20
C GLY A 53 -2.71 6.33 9.31
N GLY A 54 -2.31 7.03 8.23
CA GLY A 54 -2.24 8.48 8.22
C GLY A 54 -3.59 9.17 8.41
N CYS A 55 -4.63 8.73 7.72
CA CYS A 55 -5.99 9.27 7.89
C CYS A 55 -6.53 9.01 9.31
N ALA A 56 -6.38 7.79 9.83
CA ALA A 56 -6.83 7.44 11.18
C ALA A 56 -6.13 8.30 12.24
N MET A 57 -4.82 8.51 12.08
CA MET A 57 -4.03 9.35 13.00
C MET A 57 -4.34 10.83 12.84
N ALA A 58 -4.49 11.33 11.60
CA ALA A 58 -4.88 12.72 11.35
C ALA A 58 -6.24 13.05 12.02
N ALA A 59 -7.20 12.11 11.97
CA ALA A 59 -8.48 12.26 12.63
C ALA A 59 -8.35 12.34 14.17
N LYS A 60 -7.60 11.42 14.79
CA LYS A 60 -7.35 11.42 16.25
C LYS A 60 -6.60 12.68 16.69
N LEU A 61 -5.49 12.99 16.03
CA LEU A 61 -4.61 14.11 16.40
C LEU A 61 -5.31 15.46 16.21
N SER A 62 -5.97 15.70 15.08
CA SER A 62 -6.67 16.96 14.83
C SER A 62 -7.90 17.12 15.72
N SER A 63 -8.53 16.04 16.16
CA SER A 63 -9.60 16.09 17.16
C SER A 63 -9.09 16.52 18.53
N ARG A 64 -7.91 16.01 18.94
CA ARG A 64 -7.30 16.31 20.26
C ARG A 64 -6.63 17.67 20.32
N LEU A 65 -5.90 18.05 19.26
CA LEU A 65 -5.05 19.25 19.25
C LEU A 65 -5.77 20.51 18.73
N GLY A 66 -6.87 20.34 17.99
CA GLY A 66 -7.63 21.43 17.42
C GLY A 66 -7.29 21.75 15.97
N LYS A 67 -7.96 22.77 15.42
CA LYS A 67 -7.87 23.18 14.02
C LYS A 67 -6.47 23.73 13.69
N ASN A 68 -5.96 23.35 12.50
CA ASN A 68 -4.68 23.83 11.93
C ASN A 68 -3.41 23.42 12.71
N LYS A 69 -3.52 22.53 13.70
CA LYS A 69 -2.36 21.98 14.42
C LYS A 69 -1.73 20.78 13.72
N VAL A 70 -2.49 20.15 12.83
CA VAL A 70 -2.06 18.98 12.06
C VAL A 70 -2.01 19.32 10.58
N ILE A 71 -0.86 19.07 9.94
CA ILE A 71 -0.73 19.08 8.48
C ILE A 71 -0.59 17.65 8.00
N VAL A 72 -1.30 17.30 6.92
CA VAL A 72 -1.18 16.03 6.22
C VAL A 72 -0.59 16.29 4.84
N VAL A 73 0.51 15.63 4.50
CA VAL A 73 1.14 15.65 3.18
C VAL A 73 0.78 14.34 2.47
N GLU A 74 -0.02 14.43 1.41
CA GLU A 74 -0.48 13.28 0.61
C GLU A 74 -0.73 13.73 -0.83
N PRO A 75 -0.03 13.17 -1.84
CA PRO A 75 -0.16 13.60 -3.23
C PRO A 75 -1.43 13.05 -3.91
N ALA A 76 -1.98 11.93 -3.45
CA ALA A 76 -3.11 11.28 -4.10
C ALA A 76 -4.42 12.02 -3.86
N ASP A 77 -5.23 12.16 -4.91
CA ASP A 77 -6.60 12.70 -4.85
C ASP A 77 -7.64 11.68 -4.36
N LYS A 78 -7.30 10.37 -4.43
CA LYS A 78 -8.17 9.25 -4.06
C LYS A 78 -7.55 8.40 -2.95
N HIS A 79 -8.37 8.07 -1.99
CA HIS A 79 -8.05 7.12 -0.92
C HIS A 79 -8.71 5.78 -1.22
N TYR A 80 -7.90 4.70 -1.26
CA TYR A 80 -8.38 3.36 -1.59
C TYR A 80 -8.44 2.45 -0.35
N TYR A 81 -9.55 1.74 -0.18
CA TYR A 81 -9.64 0.59 0.71
C TYR A 81 -9.03 -0.63 0.01
N GLN A 82 -7.70 -0.72 0.02
CA GLN A 82 -6.93 -1.73 -0.70
C GLN A 82 -7.27 -3.19 -0.32
N PRO A 83 -7.70 -3.52 0.94
CA PRO A 83 -8.15 -4.87 1.26
C PRO A 83 -9.31 -5.38 0.38
N MET A 84 -10.01 -4.53 -0.38
CA MET A 84 -11.04 -4.93 -1.35
C MET A 84 -10.45 -5.46 -2.67
N PHE A 85 -9.20 -5.17 -3.00
CA PHE A 85 -8.62 -5.47 -4.30
C PHE A 85 -8.64 -6.97 -4.65
N THR A 86 -8.47 -7.87 -3.67
CA THR A 86 -8.63 -9.30 -3.90
C THR A 86 -10.05 -9.69 -4.30
N LEU A 87 -11.07 -9.01 -3.76
CA LEU A 87 -12.46 -9.24 -4.12
C LEU A 87 -12.80 -8.64 -5.49
N ILE A 88 -12.19 -7.51 -5.85
CA ILE A 88 -12.30 -6.88 -7.17
C ILE A 88 -11.66 -7.79 -8.22
N GLY A 89 -10.41 -8.22 -8.00
CA GLY A 89 -9.73 -9.16 -8.89
C GLY A 89 -10.48 -10.48 -9.08
N GLY A 90 -11.29 -10.89 -8.11
CA GLY A 90 -12.20 -12.03 -8.22
C GLY A 90 -13.59 -11.70 -8.80
N GLY A 91 -13.85 -10.48 -9.23
CA GLY A 91 -15.16 -10.09 -9.78
C GLY A 91 -16.30 -9.99 -8.76
N MET A 92 -16.01 -9.97 -7.45
CA MET A 92 -17.02 -9.90 -6.37
C MET A 92 -17.38 -8.47 -5.97
N LYS A 93 -16.53 -7.52 -6.29
CA LYS A 93 -16.71 -6.07 -6.04
C LYS A 93 -16.18 -5.31 -7.25
N ARG A 94 -16.56 -4.03 -7.39
CA ARG A 94 -16.06 -3.14 -8.45
C ARG A 94 -15.12 -2.12 -7.85
N LEU A 95 -14.20 -1.60 -8.66
CA LEU A 95 -13.16 -0.67 -8.22
C LEU A 95 -13.76 0.61 -7.59
N GLU A 96 -14.86 1.11 -8.16
CA GLU A 96 -15.54 2.33 -7.69
C GLU A 96 -16.01 2.21 -6.23
N HIS A 97 -16.29 1.00 -5.74
CA HIS A 97 -16.68 0.75 -4.35
C HIS A 97 -15.49 0.80 -3.38
N SER A 98 -14.26 0.81 -3.90
CA SER A 98 -13.04 0.73 -3.08
C SER A 98 -12.40 2.07 -2.77
N TYR A 99 -12.86 3.19 -3.31
CA TYR A 99 -12.23 4.48 -3.09
C TYR A 99 -13.21 5.61 -2.75
N LYS A 100 -12.67 6.65 -2.17
CA LYS A 100 -13.29 7.95 -1.95
C LYS A 100 -12.30 9.05 -2.29
N SER A 101 -12.80 10.27 -2.49
CA SER A 101 -11.94 11.45 -2.58
C SER A 101 -11.14 11.62 -1.28
N MET A 102 -9.85 11.96 -1.40
CA MET A 102 -9.01 12.25 -0.24
C MET A 102 -9.59 13.41 0.59
N ALA A 103 -10.17 14.40 -0.07
CA ALA A 103 -10.82 15.55 0.59
C ALA A 103 -12.01 15.15 1.46
N GLU A 104 -12.73 14.06 1.10
CA GLU A 104 -13.83 13.52 1.91
C GLU A 104 -13.35 12.69 3.10
N VAL A 105 -12.18 12.09 2.99
CA VAL A 105 -11.62 11.16 3.98
C VAL A 105 -10.84 11.90 5.06
N LEU A 106 -10.07 12.91 4.68
CA LEU A 106 -9.27 13.67 5.62
C LEU A 106 -10.15 14.54 6.55
N PRO A 107 -9.78 14.63 7.84
CA PRO A 107 -10.56 15.41 8.80
C PRO A 107 -10.46 16.91 8.48
N LYS A 108 -11.59 17.61 8.52
CA LYS A 108 -11.69 19.06 8.23
C LYS A 108 -10.85 19.96 9.17
N LYS A 109 -10.42 19.45 10.33
CA LYS A 109 -9.56 20.15 11.28
C LYS A 109 -8.08 20.10 10.91
N ALA A 110 -7.66 19.15 10.07
CA ALA A 110 -6.28 19.06 9.55
C ALA A 110 -6.17 19.85 8.23
N LYS A 111 -5.00 20.45 8.00
CA LYS A 111 -4.66 21.03 6.70
C LYS A 111 -4.09 19.94 5.79
N TRP A 112 -4.65 19.78 4.61
CA TRP A 112 -4.10 18.89 3.59
C TRP A 112 -3.25 19.67 2.59
N LEU A 113 -2.01 19.20 2.38
CA LEU A 113 -1.15 19.62 1.28
C LEU A 113 -1.09 18.46 0.29
N GLN A 114 -1.68 18.69 -0.89
CA GLN A 114 -1.71 17.67 -1.97
C GLN A 114 -0.37 17.62 -2.70
N GLU A 115 0.65 17.19 -1.98
CA GLU A 115 2.04 17.15 -2.43
C GLU A 115 2.71 15.88 -1.93
N ALA A 116 3.78 15.46 -2.62
CA ALA A 116 4.64 14.37 -2.15
C ALA A 116 5.75 14.91 -1.23
N ALA A 117 6.04 14.22 -0.14
CA ALA A 117 7.27 14.46 0.61
C ALA A 117 8.47 13.97 -0.23
N ILE A 118 9.47 14.80 -0.43
CA ILE A 118 10.65 14.49 -1.25
C ILE A 118 11.95 14.42 -0.45
N GLU A 119 12.01 15.08 0.70
CA GLU A 119 13.18 15.13 1.55
C GLU A 119 12.79 15.25 3.02
N PHE A 120 13.42 14.48 3.88
CA PHE A 120 13.25 14.51 5.33
C PHE A 120 14.57 15.00 5.97
N ASP A 121 14.45 15.97 6.87
CA ASP A 121 15.56 16.44 7.70
C ASP A 121 15.14 16.40 9.18
N PRO A 122 15.39 15.27 9.87
CA PRO A 122 14.99 15.12 11.25
C PRO A 122 15.82 15.97 12.24
N GLU A 123 17.02 16.40 11.87
CA GLU A 123 17.85 17.26 12.72
C GLU A 123 17.28 18.69 12.79
N SER A 124 16.76 19.19 11.67
CA SER A 124 16.12 20.52 11.59
C SER A 124 14.60 20.48 11.84
N ASN A 125 14.03 19.29 12.07
CA ASN A 125 12.58 19.05 12.19
C ASN A 125 11.80 19.60 10.98
N THR A 126 12.26 19.29 9.76
CA THR A 126 11.63 19.75 8.52
C THR A 126 11.41 18.63 7.51
N VAL A 127 10.38 18.81 6.69
CA VAL A 127 10.11 18.00 5.49
C VAL A 127 9.93 18.94 4.31
N LYS A 128 10.59 18.64 3.19
CA LYS A 128 10.38 19.33 1.91
C LYS A 128 9.43 18.53 1.03
N THR A 129 8.62 19.25 0.26
CA THR A 129 7.59 18.67 -0.61
C THR A 129 7.83 18.96 -2.09
N SER A 130 7.15 18.21 -2.96
CA SER A 130 7.23 18.38 -4.43
C SER A 130 6.77 19.76 -4.90
N GLY A 131 5.91 20.46 -4.14
CA GLY A 131 5.50 21.85 -4.37
C GLY A 131 6.55 22.89 -3.92
N ARG A 132 7.77 22.44 -3.52
CA ARG A 132 8.85 23.27 -2.99
C ARG A 132 8.55 23.90 -1.62
N ASN A 133 7.50 23.45 -0.94
CA ASN A 133 7.20 23.89 0.43
C ASN A 133 8.17 23.23 1.43
N THR A 134 8.50 23.95 2.49
CA THR A 134 9.22 23.43 3.65
C THR A 134 8.30 23.49 4.86
N ILE A 135 8.08 22.33 5.48
CA ILE A 135 7.18 22.20 6.63
C ILE A 135 8.02 21.91 7.87
N LYS A 136 7.97 22.81 8.84
CA LYS A 136 8.55 22.63 10.17
C LYS A 136 7.53 22.02 11.10
N TYR A 137 7.94 21.07 11.93
CA TYR A 137 7.06 20.33 12.83
C TYR A 137 7.65 20.22 14.24
N ASP A 138 6.77 20.11 15.24
CA ASP A 138 7.18 19.69 16.58
C ASP A 138 7.26 18.16 16.64
N MET A 139 6.30 17.46 16.03
CA MET A 139 6.24 16.00 15.91
C MET A 139 6.01 15.55 14.47
N LEU A 140 6.68 14.46 14.08
CA LEU A 140 6.54 13.82 12.77
C LEU A 140 5.92 12.44 12.90
N LEU A 141 4.86 12.18 12.13
CA LEU A 141 4.31 10.84 11.91
C LEU A 141 4.55 10.39 10.47
N ILE A 142 5.32 9.34 10.28
CA ILE A 142 5.59 8.72 8.97
C ILE A 142 4.57 7.61 8.75
N ALA A 143 3.70 7.79 7.73
CA ALA A 143 2.62 6.87 7.36
C ALA A 143 2.58 6.63 5.84
N THR A 144 3.75 6.68 5.19
CA THR A 144 3.92 6.67 3.73
C THR A 144 3.59 5.33 3.06
N GLY A 145 3.44 4.27 3.84
CA GLY A 145 3.18 2.93 3.31
C GLY A 145 4.36 2.36 2.52
N LEU A 146 4.06 1.56 1.49
CA LEU A 146 5.02 0.91 0.60
C LEU A 146 4.88 1.43 -0.83
N GLN A 147 6.02 1.49 -1.53
CA GLN A 147 6.16 1.70 -2.95
C GLN A 147 6.11 0.36 -3.70
N LEU A 148 5.41 0.32 -4.83
CA LEU A 148 5.31 -0.84 -5.72
C LEU A 148 6.35 -0.71 -6.84
N ASN A 149 7.30 -1.62 -6.90
CA ASN A 149 8.44 -1.53 -7.82
C ASN A 149 8.26 -2.50 -9.01
N TYR A 150 7.27 -2.24 -9.88
CA TYR A 150 7.03 -3.07 -11.08
C TYR A 150 8.23 -3.07 -12.02
N ASN A 151 8.94 -1.96 -12.12
CA ASN A 151 10.15 -1.76 -12.92
C ASN A 151 11.35 -2.61 -12.48
N LYS A 152 11.32 -3.19 -11.27
CA LYS A 152 12.39 -4.10 -10.80
C LYS A 152 12.30 -5.51 -11.38
N ILE A 153 11.22 -5.82 -12.09
CA ILE A 153 11.09 -7.07 -12.85
C ILE A 153 11.10 -6.69 -14.33
N PRO A 154 12.20 -6.92 -15.06
CA PRO A 154 12.29 -6.64 -16.49
C PRO A 154 11.09 -7.21 -17.26
N GLY A 155 10.52 -6.42 -18.18
CA GLY A 155 9.37 -6.78 -19.01
C GLY A 155 8.01 -6.80 -18.31
N LEU A 156 7.94 -6.66 -16.97
CA LEU A 156 6.66 -6.74 -16.27
C LEU A 156 5.74 -5.55 -16.59
N GLU A 157 6.26 -4.32 -16.60
CA GLU A 157 5.46 -3.14 -16.92
C GLU A 157 4.97 -3.17 -18.37
N GLU A 158 5.82 -3.62 -19.30
CA GLU A 158 5.47 -3.82 -20.70
C GLU A 158 4.35 -4.84 -20.85
N ALA A 159 4.48 -6.00 -20.20
CA ALA A 159 3.47 -7.06 -20.23
C ALA A 159 2.13 -6.60 -19.60
N LEU A 160 2.19 -5.82 -18.52
CA LEU A 160 1.02 -5.19 -17.92
C LEU A 160 0.40 -4.09 -18.82
N ALA A 161 1.12 -3.50 -19.74
CA ALA A 161 0.62 -2.49 -20.66
C ALA A 161 -0.09 -3.06 -21.89
N ILE A 162 0.14 -4.34 -22.24
CA ILE A 162 -0.49 -4.98 -23.40
C ILE A 162 -2.02 -5.00 -23.23
N PRO A 163 -2.81 -4.38 -24.11
CA PRO A 163 -4.28 -4.44 -24.07
C PRO A 163 -4.78 -5.89 -24.12
N ASN A 164 -5.72 -6.26 -23.25
CA ASN A 164 -6.26 -7.63 -23.12
C ASN A 164 -5.18 -8.72 -22.94
N GLY A 165 -3.98 -8.33 -22.48
CA GLY A 165 -2.89 -9.28 -22.24
C GLY A 165 -3.16 -10.19 -21.03
N LYS A 166 -2.30 -11.19 -20.88
CA LYS A 166 -2.43 -12.28 -19.91
C LYS A 166 -1.80 -11.98 -18.53
N VAL A 167 -1.12 -10.82 -18.39
CA VAL A 167 -0.46 -10.42 -17.13
C VAL A 167 -1.33 -9.44 -16.36
N CYS A 168 -1.47 -9.66 -15.05
CA CYS A 168 -2.32 -8.86 -14.17
C CYS A 168 -1.75 -8.77 -12.75
N SER A 169 -2.31 -7.88 -11.91
CA SER A 169 -1.91 -7.70 -10.51
C SER A 169 -3.02 -7.09 -9.67
N ILE A 170 -3.25 -7.64 -8.46
CA ILE A 170 -4.21 -7.06 -7.50
C ILE A 170 -3.64 -5.88 -6.69
N TYR A 171 -2.38 -5.50 -6.87
CA TYR A 171 -1.71 -4.56 -5.95
C TYR A 171 -1.83 -3.08 -6.32
N SER A 172 -2.39 -2.76 -7.48
CA SER A 172 -2.59 -1.37 -7.91
C SER A 172 -4.00 -1.15 -8.45
N PRO A 173 -4.64 0.00 -8.17
CA PRO A 173 -5.92 0.35 -8.79
C PRO A 173 -5.81 0.43 -10.33
N LYS A 174 -4.61 0.65 -10.87
CA LYS A 174 -4.36 0.65 -12.32
C LYS A 174 -4.55 -0.72 -12.97
N TYR A 175 -4.33 -1.81 -12.21
CA TYR A 175 -4.26 -3.16 -12.79
C TYR A 175 -5.28 -4.14 -12.21
N VAL A 176 -5.97 -3.79 -11.11
CA VAL A 176 -6.81 -4.75 -10.36
C VAL A 176 -8.02 -5.25 -11.13
N ASP A 177 -8.67 -4.41 -11.93
CA ASP A 177 -9.84 -4.82 -12.74
C ASP A 177 -9.45 -5.84 -13.80
N ARG A 178 -8.24 -5.70 -14.37
CA ARG A 178 -7.70 -6.63 -15.34
C ARG A 178 -7.58 -8.07 -14.84
N VAL A 179 -7.46 -8.26 -13.53
CA VAL A 179 -7.35 -9.62 -12.96
C VAL A 179 -8.60 -10.44 -13.30
N PHE A 180 -9.79 -9.85 -13.13
CA PHE A 180 -11.01 -10.56 -13.48
C PHE A 180 -11.17 -10.79 -14.98
N ASP A 181 -10.68 -9.88 -15.83
CA ASP A 181 -10.64 -10.09 -17.27
C ASP A 181 -9.75 -11.28 -17.65
N CYS A 182 -8.55 -11.39 -17.06
CA CYS A 182 -7.68 -12.54 -17.23
C CYS A 182 -8.35 -13.85 -16.80
N LEU A 183 -9.06 -13.85 -15.65
CA LEU A 183 -9.81 -15.03 -15.19
C LEU A 183 -10.94 -15.44 -16.13
N ARG A 184 -11.63 -14.49 -16.76
CA ARG A 184 -12.68 -14.78 -17.73
C ARG A 184 -12.14 -15.33 -19.03
N ASN A 185 -11.03 -14.78 -19.50
CA ASN A 185 -10.50 -15.04 -20.83
C ASN A 185 -9.68 -16.32 -20.92
N ILE A 186 -9.02 -16.78 -19.86
CA ILE A 186 -8.26 -18.04 -19.85
C ILE A 186 -9.20 -19.23 -20.12
N GLN A 187 -8.80 -20.11 -21.04
CA GLN A 187 -9.56 -21.32 -21.38
C GLN A 187 -8.83 -22.57 -20.89
N ASP A 188 -7.51 -22.61 -21.04
CA ASP A 188 -6.65 -23.74 -20.72
C ASP A 188 -5.23 -23.27 -20.40
N GLY A 189 -4.36 -24.23 -20.02
CA GLY A 189 -2.94 -24.03 -19.77
C GLY A 189 -2.65 -23.58 -18.35
N ASP A 190 -1.52 -22.88 -18.17
CA ASP A 190 -1.00 -22.56 -16.84
C ASP A 190 -1.46 -21.17 -16.37
N ALA A 191 -2.16 -21.14 -15.24
CA ALA A 191 -2.44 -19.93 -14.47
C ALA A 191 -1.40 -19.82 -13.35
N ILE A 192 -0.43 -18.91 -13.50
CA ILE A 192 0.69 -18.72 -12.59
C ILE A 192 0.45 -17.53 -11.68
N PHE A 193 0.64 -17.73 -10.38
CA PHE A 193 0.55 -16.70 -9.35
C PHE A 193 1.88 -16.58 -8.61
N THR A 194 2.31 -15.36 -8.25
CA THR A 194 3.64 -15.14 -7.69
C THR A 194 3.62 -14.51 -6.31
N PHE A 195 4.69 -14.72 -5.53
CA PHE A 195 5.01 -13.99 -4.32
C PHE A 195 6.51 -13.65 -4.31
N PRO A 196 6.92 -12.37 -4.21
CA PRO A 196 8.32 -11.96 -4.33
C PRO A 196 9.13 -12.20 -3.06
N SER A 197 10.45 -12.11 -3.18
CA SER A 197 11.40 -12.20 -2.05
C SER A 197 11.43 -10.97 -1.15
N SER A 198 10.82 -9.85 -1.58
CA SER A 198 10.74 -8.61 -0.79
C SER A 198 9.57 -8.64 0.21
N PRO A 199 9.59 -7.78 1.25
CA PRO A 199 8.39 -7.50 2.03
C PRO A 199 7.25 -7.02 1.15
N VAL A 200 6.01 -7.44 1.46
CA VAL A 200 4.81 -7.03 0.73
C VAL A 200 3.71 -6.57 1.68
N LYS A 201 2.89 -5.62 1.25
CA LYS A 201 1.66 -5.31 1.97
C LYS A 201 0.68 -6.47 1.84
N CYS A 202 0.10 -6.90 2.96
CA CYS A 202 -0.80 -8.06 3.07
C CYS A 202 -0.21 -9.35 2.48
N PRO A 203 0.75 -10.03 3.16
CA PRO A 203 1.41 -11.24 2.64
C PRO A 203 0.47 -12.38 2.23
N GLY A 204 -0.74 -12.43 2.80
CA GLY A 204 -1.75 -13.40 2.38
C GLY A 204 -2.54 -13.03 1.13
N ALA A 205 -2.37 -11.83 0.56
CA ALA A 205 -3.18 -11.41 -0.59
C ALA A 205 -2.92 -12.22 -1.86
N PRO A 206 -1.67 -12.61 -2.22
CA PRO A 206 -1.40 -13.46 -3.37
C PRO A 206 -2.09 -14.81 -3.29
N GLN A 207 -2.14 -15.44 -2.11
CA GLN A 207 -2.85 -16.70 -1.94
C GLN A 207 -4.37 -16.55 -2.10
N LYS A 208 -4.95 -15.43 -1.65
CA LYS A 208 -6.40 -15.20 -1.78
C LYS A 208 -6.84 -15.25 -3.24
N ILE A 209 -6.08 -14.59 -4.13
CA ILE A 209 -6.44 -14.60 -5.55
C ILE A 209 -6.24 -15.98 -6.19
N VAL A 210 -5.29 -16.79 -5.74
CA VAL A 210 -5.15 -18.20 -6.15
C VAL A 210 -6.44 -18.98 -5.86
N TYR A 211 -6.92 -18.92 -4.62
CA TYR A 211 -8.11 -19.66 -4.19
C TYR A 211 -9.40 -19.15 -4.83
N ILE A 212 -9.51 -17.84 -5.02
CA ILE A 212 -10.64 -17.22 -5.71
C ILE A 212 -10.66 -17.66 -7.18
N SER A 213 -9.50 -17.67 -7.85
CA SER A 213 -9.35 -18.10 -9.24
C SER A 213 -9.71 -19.58 -9.40
N GLU A 214 -9.22 -20.45 -8.52
CA GLU A 214 -9.57 -21.87 -8.51
C GLU A 214 -11.09 -22.08 -8.40
N HIS A 215 -11.71 -21.41 -7.44
CA HIS A 215 -13.15 -21.50 -7.25
C HIS A 215 -13.91 -21.01 -8.51
N TYR A 216 -13.46 -19.93 -9.14
CA TYR A 216 -14.05 -19.39 -10.36
C TYR A 216 -13.94 -20.39 -11.52
N PHE A 217 -12.76 -20.96 -11.76
CA PHE A 217 -12.54 -21.95 -12.82
C PHE A 217 -13.39 -23.21 -12.60
N ARG A 218 -13.50 -23.68 -11.37
CA ARG A 218 -14.35 -24.82 -11.00
C ARG A 218 -15.82 -24.52 -11.25
N LYS A 219 -16.29 -23.31 -10.86
CA LYS A 219 -17.68 -22.87 -11.10
C LYS A 219 -18.04 -22.84 -12.59
N LEU A 220 -17.07 -22.51 -13.46
CA LEU A 220 -17.24 -22.47 -14.91
C LEU A 220 -16.96 -23.79 -15.63
N GLY A 221 -16.63 -24.86 -14.91
CA GLY A 221 -16.26 -26.14 -15.50
C GLY A 221 -14.90 -26.16 -16.20
N LYS A 222 -14.11 -25.08 -16.10
CA LYS A 222 -12.80 -24.95 -16.76
C LYS A 222 -11.62 -25.52 -15.94
N ARG A 223 -11.84 -25.91 -14.69
CA ARG A 223 -10.75 -26.23 -13.76
C ARG A 223 -9.84 -27.37 -14.25
N ASN A 224 -10.40 -28.35 -14.95
CA ASN A 224 -9.63 -29.50 -15.45
C ASN A 224 -8.67 -29.15 -16.60
N ASN A 225 -8.93 -28.03 -17.31
CA ASN A 225 -8.09 -27.57 -18.41
C ASN A 225 -7.03 -26.55 -17.96
N ILE A 226 -7.09 -26.09 -16.71
CA ILE A 226 -6.22 -25.03 -16.20
C ILE A 226 -5.38 -25.56 -15.04
N ASN A 227 -4.05 -25.55 -15.20
CA ASN A 227 -3.11 -25.84 -14.14
C ASN A 227 -2.86 -24.60 -13.31
N ILE A 228 -3.11 -24.66 -12.01
CA ILE A 228 -2.85 -23.54 -11.10
C ILE A 228 -1.51 -23.75 -10.41
N LYS A 229 -0.59 -22.81 -10.60
CA LYS A 229 0.73 -22.79 -9.97
C LYS A 229 0.88 -21.56 -9.09
N TYR A 230 1.29 -21.75 -7.84
CA TYR A 230 1.67 -20.68 -6.92
C TYR A 230 3.17 -20.72 -6.66
N ASN A 231 3.91 -19.85 -7.32
CA ASN A 231 5.36 -19.70 -7.17
C ASN A 231 5.63 -18.64 -6.09
N THR A 232 6.15 -19.07 -4.96
CA THR A 232 6.42 -18.19 -3.82
C THR A 232 7.90 -18.20 -3.44
N ALA A 233 8.45 -17.00 -3.24
CA ALA A 233 9.80 -16.86 -2.70
C ALA A 233 9.92 -17.28 -1.22
N LEU A 234 8.81 -17.43 -0.52
CA LEU A 234 8.81 -17.92 0.86
C LEU A 234 9.14 -19.42 0.93
N PRO A 235 9.76 -19.88 2.02
CA PRO A 235 10.00 -21.32 2.25
C PRO A 235 8.74 -22.07 2.71
N VAL A 236 7.66 -21.36 2.99
CA VAL A 236 6.41 -21.89 3.56
C VAL A 236 5.19 -21.33 2.83
N LEU A 237 4.06 -22.03 2.88
CA LEU A 237 2.81 -21.59 2.28
C LEU A 237 2.27 -20.30 2.95
N PHE A 238 2.37 -20.20 4.28
CA PHE A 238 1.97 -19.04 5.07
C PHE A 238 2.84 -18.95 6.33
N GLY A 239 3.23 -17.74 6.73
CA GLY A 239 4.19 -17.53 7.82
C GLY A 239 3.71 -18.02 9.21
N VAL A 240 2.40 -18.11 9.47
CA VAL A 240 1.84 -18.60 10.73
C VAL A 240 1.45 -20.07 10.57
N LYS A 241 2.19 -20.97 11.24
CA LYS A 241 2.03 -22.42 11.10
C LYS A 241 0.60 -22.89 11.32
N HIS A 242 -0.09 -22.39 12.34
CA HIS A 242 -1.48 -22.71 12.66
C HIS A 242 -2.43 -22.57 11.47
N TYR A 243 -2.26 -21.51 10.68
CA TYR A 243 -3.06 -21.27 9.47
C TYR A 243 -2.49 -21.96 8.25
N ALA A 244 -1.17 -22.12 8.16
CA ALA A 244 -0.54 -22.90 7.09
C ALA A 244 -1.03 -24.35 7.10
N ASP A 245 -1.11 -24.97 8.27
CA ASP A 245 -1.61 -26.33 8.45
C ASP A 245 -3.09 -26.47 8.01
N ALA A 246 -3.89 -25.43 8.19
CA ALA A 246 -5.28 -25.41 7.71
C ALA A 246 -5.40 -25.17 6.19
N LEU A 247 -4.44 -24.49 5.57
CA LEU A 247 -4.43 -24.19 4.15
C LEU A 247 -3.92 -25.35 3.29
N TRP A 248 -2.95 -26.16 3.76
CA TRP A 248 -2.40 -27.28 3.00
C TRP A 248 -3.43 -28.31 2.54
N PRO A 249 -4.39 -28.75 3.37
CA PRO A 249 -5.48 -29.63 2.92
C PRO A 249 -6.31 -29.02 1.78
N ILE A 250 -6.55 -27.70 1.82
CA ILE A 250 -7.29 -26.97 0.78
C ILE A 250 -6.51 -26.99 -0.53
N VAL A 251 -5.21 -26.68 -0.48
CA VAL A 251 -4.29 -26.69 -1.62
C VAL A 251 -4.28 -28.06 -2.29
N LYS A 252 -4.08 -29.13 -1.49
CA LYS A 252 -4.04 -30.53 -1.96
C LYS A 252 -5.39 -30.93 -2.58
N LYS A 253 -6.50 -30.71 -1.89
CA LYS A 253 -7.86 -31.04 -2.36
C LYS A 253 -8.20 -30.38 -3.69
N ARG A 254 -7.68 -29.13 -3.90
CA ARG A 254 -7.96 -28.33 -5.09
C ARG A 254 -6.91 -28.50 -6.19
N ASN A 255 -5.97 -29.44 -6.02
CA ASN A 255 -4.88 -29.70 -6.97
C ASN A 255 -4.14 -28.41 -7.39
N ILE A 256 -3.75 -27.58 -6.42
CA ILE A 256 -2.94 -26.37 -6.65
C ILE A 256 -1.49 -26.73 -6.45
N THR A 257 -0.64 -26.51 -7.45
CA THR A 257 0.81 -26.71 -7.33
C THR A 257 1.42 -25.52 -6.60
N VAL A 258 2.17 -25.77 -5.53
CA VAL A 258 2.90 -24.76 -4.78
C VAL A 258 4.38 -25.00 -4.89
N ASN A 259 5.10 -24.05 -5.47
CA ASN A 259 6.57 -24.06 -5.57
C ASN A 259 7.12 -22.99 -4.62
N THR A 260 7.73 -23.43 -3.53
CA THR A 260 8.41 -22.56 -2.56
C THR A 260 9.81 -22.19 -3.06
N ARG A 261 10.40 -21.13 -2.49
CA ARG A 261 11.75 -20.64 -2.81
C ARG A 261 11.92 -20.24 -4.28
N ARG A 262 10.81 -19.92 -4.96
CA ARG A 262 10.77 -19.58 -6.37
C ARG A 262 10.35 -18.11 -6.54
N ASN A 263 11.28 -17.27 -7.01
CA ASN A 263 11.12 -15.83 -7.15
C ASN A 263 11.02 -15.42 -8.62
N LEU A 264 10.02 -14.62 -8.98
CA LEU A 264 9.88 -14.07 -10.33
C LEU A 264 10.95 -13.00 -10.56
N ILE A 265 11.77 -13.15 -11.59
CA ILE A 265 12.88 -12.23 -11.91
C ILE A 265 12.74 -11.53 -13.27
N GLU A 266 11.94 -12.06 -14.19
CA GLU A 266 11.72 -11.47 -15.52
C GLU A 266 10.38 -11.95 -16.10
N VAL A 267 9.75 -11.10 -16.90
CA VAL A 267 8.63 -11.46 -17.79
C VAL A 267 9.06 -11.15 -19.21
N LYS A 268 8.87 -12.10 -20.16
CA LYS A 268 9.16 -11.89 -21.58
C LYS A 268 7.86 -11.52 -22.32
N PRO A 269 7.60 -10.23 -22.56
CA PRO A 269 6.39 -9.78 -23.23
C PRO A 269 6.29 -10.37 -24.64
N GLY A 270 5.08 -10.77 -25.05
CA GLY A 270 4.85 -11.36 -26.39
C GLY A 270 5.25 -12.83 -26.55
N GLN A 271 6.01 -13.40 -25.61
CA GLN A 271 6.34 -14.84 -25.59
C GLN A 271 5.48 -15.61 -24.56
N ASP A 272 4.78 -14.92 -23.68
CA ASP A 272 4.02 -15.49 -22.56
C ASP A 272 4.91 -16.34 -21.62
N ILE A 273 6.15 -15.92 -21.38
CA ILE A 273 7.12 -16.62 -20.53
C ILE A 273 7.41 -15.78 -19.29
N ALA A 274 7.35 -16.42 -18.13
CA ALA A 274 7.82 -15.91 -16.85
C ALA A 274 9.09 -16.64 -16.44
N VAL A 275 10.13 -15.91 -16.03
CA VAL A 275 11.41 -16.47 -15.61
C VAL A 275 11.51 -16.38 -14.09
N PHE A 276 11.79 -17.50 -13.47
CA PHE A 276 11.97 -17.65 -12.03
C PHE A 276 13.39 -18.08 -11.68
N GLU A 277 13.88 -17.62 -10.53
CA GLU A 277 15.08 -18.12 -9.89
C GLU A 277 14.74 -19.03 -8.71
N ASN A 278 15.59 -20.01 -8.43
CA ASN A 278 15.56 -20.78 -7.20
C ASN A 278 16.38 -20.04 -6.11
N LEU A 279 15.74 -19.61 -5.02
CA LEU A 279 16.44 -18.88 -3.96
C LEU A 279 17.40 -19.74 -3.12
N ASP A 280 17.33 -21.07 -3.22
CA ASP A 280 18.29 -21.99 -2.61
C ASP A 280 19.49 -22.27 -3.54
N ASN A 281 19.31 -22.08 -4.86
CA ASN A 281 20.35 -22.16 -5.87
C ASN A 281 20.12 -21.09 -6.95
N PRO A 282 20.57 -19.83 -6.76
CA PRO A 282 20.28 -18.71 -7.67
C PRO A 282 20.80 -18.88 -9.12
N SER A 283 21.69 -19.84 -9.39
CA SER A 283 22.11 -20.19 -10.75
C SER A 283 21.06 -21.01 -11.51
N GLU A 284 20.13 -21.65 -10.80
CA GLU A 284 19.04 -22.42 -11.38
C GLU A 284 17.87 -21.49 -11.73
N ARG A 285 17.50 -21.46 -13.02
CA ARG A 285 16.40 -20.66 -13.54
C ARG A 285 15.35 -21.56 -14.20
N PHE A 286 14.10 -21.14 -14.09
CA PHE A 286 12.95 -21.82 -14.68
C PHE A 286 12.23 -20.87 -15.61
N GLU A 287 12.08 -21.25 -16.87
CA GLU A 287 11.19 -20.57 -17.81
C GLU A 287 9.84 -21.28 -17.81
N GLU A 288 8.80 -20.59 -17.42
CA GLU A 288 7.44 -21.13 -17.39
C GLU A 288 6.55 -20.35 -18.35
N LYS A 289 5.96 -21.05 -19.33
CA LYS A 289 4.94 -20.47 -20.20
C LYS A 289 3.63 -20.33 -19.43
N TYR A 290 2.95 -19.19 -19.61
CA TYR A 290 1.69 -18.93 -18.93
C TYR A 290 0.56 -18.63 -19.93
N SER A 291 -0.65 -19.08 -19.57
CA SER A 291 -1.91 -18.61 -20.17
C SER A 291 -2.50 -17.46 -19.36
N MET A 292 -2.09 -17.34 -18.09
CA MET A 292 -2.34 -16.19 -17.21
C MET A 292 -1.20 -16.06 -16.19
N LEU A 293 -0.71 -14.83 -15.98
CA LEU A 293 0.27 -14.52 -14.94
C LEU A 293 -0.27 -13.44 -13.99
N HIS A 294 -0.49 -13.78 -12.72
CA HIS A 294 -0.71 -12.81 -11.66
C HIS A 294 0.62 -12.48 -11.00
N ALA A 295 1.17 -11.30 -11.31
CA ALA A 295 2.45 -10.87 -10.78
C ALA A 295 2.30 -9.94 -9.57
N VAL A 296 3.07 -10.24 -8.51
CA VAL A 296 3.24 -9.37 -7.36
C VAL A 296 4.58 -8.65 -7.49
N PRO A 297 4.62 -7.31 -7.61
CA PRO A 297 5.87 -6.59 -7.72
C PRO A 297 6.65 -6.63 -6.40
N PRO A 298 7.98 -6.55 -6.41
CA PRO A 298 8.76 -6.23 -5.23
C PRO A 298 8.30 -4.89 -4.63
N MET A 299 8.38 -4.77 -3.31
CA MET A 299 7.98 -3.56 -2.61
C MET A 299 9.09 -3.08 -1.68
N SER A 300 9.11 -1.78 -1.42
CA SER A 300 10.03 -1.12 -0.50
C SER A 300 9.35 0.06 0.17
N ALA A 301 9.97 0.64 1.19
CA ALA A 301 9.59 1.99 1.60
C ALA A 301 9.83 2.97 0.43
N PRO A 302 9.10 4.10 0.37
CA PRO A 302 9.27 5.09 -0.68
C PRO A 302 10.70 5.65 -0.76
N ASP A 303 11.18 5.95 -1.97
CA ASP A 303 12.54 6.42 -2.21
C ASP A 303 12.89 7.70 -1.43
N ALA A 304 11.92 8.61 -1.23
CA ALA A 304 12.12 9.81 -0.43
C ALA A 304 12.51 9.46 1.02
N LEU A 305 11.91 8.42 1.59
CA LEU A 305 12.24 7.95 2.94
C LEU A 305 13.57 7.19 2.95
N THR A 306 13.81 6.31 1.99
CA THR A 306 15.04 5.50 1.95
C THR A 306 16.31 6.31 1.70
N ARG A 307 16.20 7.52 1.13
CA ARG A 307 17.30 8.47 1.02
C ARG A 307 17.72 9.08 2.36
N CYS A 308 16.82 9.19 3.34
CA CYS A 308 17.14 9.69 4.67
C CYS A 308 17.63 8.54 5.57
N LYS A 309 18.93 8.24 5.50
CA LYS A 309 19.55 7.13 6.24
C LYS A 309 19.41 7.24 7.76
N GLN A 310 19.22 8.43 8.28
CA GLN A 310 19.04 8.70 9.71
C GLN A 310 17.68 8.20 10.24
N LEU A 311 16.67 8.05 9.37
CA LEU A 311 15.32 7.62 9.74
C LEU A 311 15.06 6.13 9.55
N ILE A 312 15.93 5.41 8.86
CA ILE A 312 15.66 4.03 8.45
C ILE A 312 16.63 3.03 9.04
N ASN A 313 16.14 1.81 9.25
CA ASN A 313 16.95 0.64 9.58
C ASN A 313 17.60 0.05 8.29
N GLU A 314 18.39 -1.03 8.44
CA GLU A 314 19.04 -1.72 7.33
C GLU A 314 18.07 -2.25 6.26
N ALA A 315 16.84 -2.61 6.65
CA ALA A 315 15.80 -3.05 5.72
C ALA A 315 15.10 -1.89 4.97
N GLY A 316 15.49 -0.63 5.25
CA GLY A 316 14.97 0.56 4.58
C GLY A 316 13.65 1.09 5.14
N PHE A 317 13.18 0.60 6.29
CA PHE A 317 11.97 1.06 6.97
C PHE A 317 12.32 1.98 8.15
N VAL A 318 11.35 2.80 8.59
CA VAL A 318 11.57 3.70 9.74
C VAL A 318 12.02 2.90 10.96
N ASP A 319 13.18 3.26 11.53
CA ASP A 319 13.77 2.52 12.67
C ASP A 319 13.08 2.87 13.99
N VAL A 320 12.02 2.15 14.28
CA VAL A 320 11.21 2.35 15.47
C VAL A 320 11.44 1.27 16.53
N ASP A 321 11.21 1.63 17.78
CA ASP A 321 10.93 0.66 18.82
C ASP A 321 9.61 -0.07 18.49
N GLN A 322 9.63 -1.39 18.51
CA GLN A 322 8.49 -2.20 18.05
C GLN A 322 7.26 -2.10 18.97
N SER A 323 7.46 -1.71 20.23
CA SER A 323 6.40 -1.61 21.24
C SER A 323 5.74 -0.22 21.19
N THR A 324 6.52 0.85 21.18
CA THR A 324 6.00 2.22 21.24
C THR A 324 5.74 2.84 19.87
N LEU A 325 6.38 2.29 18.83
CA LEU A 325 6.40 2.82 17.45
C LEU A 325 7.02 4.22 17.34
N GLN A 326 7.77 4.65 18.37
CA GLN A 326 8.64 5.82 18.35
C GLN A 326 9.96 5.49 17.69
N HIS A 327 10.54 6.43 16.95
CA HIS A 327 11.86 6.28 16.36
C HIS A 327 12.93 6.14 17.46
N LYS A 328 13.87 5.21 17.29
CA LYS A 328 14.86 4.89 18.33
C LYS A 328 15.81 6.05 18.65
N LYS A 329 16.12 6.91 17.66
CA LYS A 329 16.99 8.08 17.85
C LYS A 329 16.22 9.37 18.09
N TYR A 330 15.16 9.63 17.30
CA TYR A 330 14.42 10.89 17.32
C TYR A 330 13.12 10.75 18.10
N GLN A 331 13.08 11.30 19.31
CA GLN A 331 11.92 11.15 20.21
C GLN A 331 10.64 11.84 19.73
N ASN A 332 10.76 12.76 18.78
CA ASN A 332 9.63 13.46 18.15
C ASN A 332 9.20 12.84 16.81
N VAL A 333 9.73 11.65 16.45
CA VAL A 333 9.37 10.94 15.22
C VAL A 333 8.71 9.61 15.55
N PHE A 334 7.60 9.33 14.90
CA PHE A 334 6.85 8.08 15.01
C PHE A 334 6.56 7.52 13.61
N ALA A 335 6.32 6.22 13.52
CA ALA A 335 5.86 5.61 12.27
C ALA A 335 4.68 4.66 12.50
N ILE A 336 3.81 4.54 11.49
CA ILE A 336 2.64 3.66 11.53
C ILE A 336 2.43 2.94 10.19
N GLY A 337 1.88 1.73 10.24
CA GLY A 337 1.57 0.94 9.06
C GLY A 337 2.81 0.39 8.37
N ASP A 338 2.74 0.31 7.03
CA ASP A 338 3.71 -0.45 6.26
C ASP A 338 5.10 0.21 6.18
N SER A 339 5.20 1.51 6.43
CA SER A 339 6.49 2.24 6.51
C SER A 339 7.28 2.00 7.79
N SER A 340 6.62 1.53 8.84
CA SER A 340 7.26 1.19 10.12
C SER A 340 8.18 -0.03 9.98
N GLY A 341 9.36 0.01 10.62
CA GLY A 341 10.30 -1.11 10.72
C GLY A 341 9.91 -2.17 11.74
N SER A 342 8.73 -2.06 12.36
CA SER A 342 8.23 -3.12 13.25
C SER A 342 8.01 -4.45 12.51
N PRO A 343 8.34 -5.62 13.11
CA PRO A 343 8.39 -6.91 12.42
C PRO A 343 7.04 -7.59 12.25
N ASN A 344 5.94 -6.84 12.26
CA ASN A 344 4.59 -7.37 12.04
C ASN A 344 4.23 -7.46 10.54
N SER A 345 3.26 -8.29 10.24
CA SER A 345 2.65 -8.31 8.89
C SER A 345 2.03 -6.96 8.54
N LYS A 346 2.40 -6.43 7.37
CA LYS A 346 1.97 -5.11 6.87
C LYS A 346 0.53 -5.18 6.37
N THR A 347 -0.43 -4.93 7.28
CA THR A 347 -1.88 -5.02 7.01
C THR A 347 -2.64 -3.80 7.52
N ALA A 348 -3.80 -3.53 6.94
CA ALA A 348 -4.69 -2.48 7.43
C ALA A 348 -5.14 -2.71 8.89
N ALA A 349 -5.26 -3.97 9.30
CA ALA A 349 -5.60 -4.35 10.66
C ALA A 349 -4.47 -4.01 11.65
N SER A 350 -3.22 -4.21 11.24
CA SER A 350 -2.05 -3.79 12.02
C SER A 350 -2.03 -2.28 12.21
N ALA A 351 -2.23 -1.51 11.14
CA ALA A 351 -2.31 -0.05 11.24
C ALA A 351 -3.45 0.42 12.16
N ALA A 352 -4.59 -0.29 12.15
CA ALA A 352 -5.71 -0.01 13.07
C ALA A 352 -5.33 -0.26 14.53
N ALA A 353 -4.64 -1.36 14.84
CA ALA A 353 -4.20 -1.69 16.20
C ALA A 353 -3.03 -0.79 16.67
N GLN A 354 -2.16 -0.38 15.76
CA GLN A 354 -1.07 0.58 16.02
C GLN A 354 -1.60 1.98 16.35
N SER A 355 -2.69 2.41 15.72
CA SER A 355 -3.15 3.79 15.79
C SER A 355 -3.46 4.29 17.21
N PRO A 356 -4.10 3.54 18.13
CA PRO A 356 -4.31 3.99 19.50
C PRO A 356 -3.02 4.10 20.29
N VAL A 357 -2.07 3.18 20.06
CA VAL A 357 -0.75 3.19 20.72
C VAL A 357 0.05 4.41 20.30
N VAL A 358 0.23 4.58 18.99
CA VAL A 358 0.96 5.74 18.44
C VAL A 358 0.31 7.05 18.87
N PHE A 359 -1.02 7.14 18.83
CA PHE A 359 -1.75 8.35 19.25
C PHE A 359 -1.45 8.73 20.71
N ARG A 360 -1.61 7.78 21.66
CA ARG A 360 -1.38 8.06 23.08
C ARG A 360 0.09 8.34 23.38
N ASN A 361 1.01 7.61 22.76
CA ASN A 361 2.44 7.84 22.88
C ASN A 361 2.86 9.21 22.31
N MET A 362 2.35 9.61 21.15
CA MET A 362 2.61 10.94 20.58
C MET A 362 2.10 12.07 21.49
N ILE A 363 0.91 11.92 22.07
CA ILE A 363 0.37 12.90 23.03
C ILE A 363 1.21 12.94 24.31
N ALA A 364 1.62 11.78 24.84
CA ALA A 364 2.51 11.71 25.99
C ALA A 364 3.86 12.41 25.70
N ALA A 365 4.45 12.18 24.54
CA ALA A 365 5.69 12.81 24.14
C ALA A 365 5.55 14.34 23.97
N LEU A 366 4.43 14.82 23.40
CA LEU A 366 4.11 16.26 23.32
C LEU A 366 3.96 16.91 24.71
N GLU A 367 3.48 16.16 25.68
CA GLU A 367 3.29 16.62 27.08
C GLU A 367 4.53 16.36 27.96
N GLY A 368 5.65 15.89 27.39
CA GLY A 368 6.88 15.56 28.13
C GLY A 368 6.71 14.39 29.10
N LYS A 369 5.74 13.51 28.88
CA LYS A 369 5.42 12.34 29.71
C LYS A 369 6.05 11.07 29.18
N PRO A 370 6.34 10.07 30.02
CA PRO A 370 6.84 8.78 29.59
C PRO A 370 5.80 8.03 28.73
N LEU A 371 6.28 7.31 27.73
CA LEU A 371 5.45 6.45 26.87
C LEU A 371 5.07 5.18 27.62
N LYS A 372 3.77 4.85 27.67
CA LYS A 372 3.25 3.70 28.43
C LYS A 372 2.48 2.71 27.55
N ASP A 373 2.07 3.14 26.38
CA ASP A 373 1.25 2.33 25.48
C ASP A 373 2.13 1.41 24.62
N VAL A 374 1.71 0.14 24.55
CA VAL A 374 2.48 -0.94 23.91
C VAL A 374 1.65 -1.59 22.82
N TYR A 375 2.25 -1.78 21.65
CA TYR A 375 1.72 -2.57 20.56
C TYR A 375 2.28 -3.98 20.61
N ASP A 376 1.41 -4.99 20.58
CA ASP A 376 1.74 -6.42 20.73
C ASP A 376 2.09 -7.11 19.40
N GLY A 377 2.11 -6.38 18.28
CA GLY A 377 2.36 -6.96 16.95
C GLY A 377 1.12 -7.49 16.25
N TYR A 378 -0.08 -7.25 16.80
CA TYR A 378 -1.32 -7.75 16.22
C TYR A 378 -1.43 -7.47 14.73
N ALA A 379 -1.65 -8.52 13.97
CA ALA A 379 -1.96 -8.48 12.55
C ALA A 379 -3.15 -9.37 12.23
N SER A 380 -3.90 -9.03 11.19
CA SER A 380 -4.98 -9.88 10.70
C SER A 380 -4.94 -9.97 9.19
N CYS A 381 -5.14 -11.20 8.72
CA CYS A 381 -5.27 -11.52 7.31
C CYS A 381 -6.49 -12.42 7.09
N PRO A 382 -7.66 -11.86 6.73
CA PRO A 382 -8.79 -12.65 6.31
C PRO A 382 -8.48 -13.37 4.99
N LEU A 383 -8.07 -14.64 5.08
CA LEU A 383 -7.68 -15.47 3.95
C LEU A 383 -8.93 -15.94 3.21
N VAL A 384 -9.29 -15.23 2.15
CA VAL A 384 -10.42 -15.59 1.28
C VAL A 384 -10.04 -16.86 0.51
N THR A 385 -10.72 -17.97 0.82
CA THR A 385 -10.46 -19.27 0.22
C THR A 385 -11.46 -19.61 -0.91
N GLY A 386 -12.37 -18.71 -1.22
CA GLY A 386 -13.36 -18.87 -2.28
C GLY A 386 -14.41 -17.77 -2.29
N TYR A 387 -15.46 -17.95 -3.08
CA TYR A 387 -16.53 -16.96 -3.21
C TYR A 387 -17.47 -16.89 -2.00
N ASN A 388 -17.33 -17.80 -1.05
CA ASN A 388 -18.19 -17.91 0.13
C ASN A 388 -17.46 -18.38 1.38
N SER A 389 -16.14 -18.35 1.41
CA SER A 389 -15.36 -18.86 2.54
C SER A 389 -14.13 -18.04 2.84
N VAL A 390 -13.83 -17.89 4.13
CA VAL A 390 -12.67 -17.20 4.70
C VAL A 390 -12.14 -17.97 5.89
N ILE A 391 -10.82 -18.15 5.96
CA ILE A 391 -10.07 -18.45 7.17
C ILE A 391 -9.59 -17.11 7.74
N LEU A 392 -9.97 -16.77 8.98
CA LEU A 392 -9.60 -15.50 9.60
C LEU A 392 -8.32 -15.64 10.42
N ALA A 393 -7.19 -15.37 9.80
CA ALA A 393 -5.91 -15.38 10.49
C ALA A 393 -5.73 -14.09 11.30
N GLU A 394 -5.47 -14.25 12.61
CA GLU A 394 -5.11 -13.18 13.55
C GLU A 394 -3.96 -13.67 14.42
N PHE A 395 -2.91 -12.87 14.59
CA PHE A 395 -1.68 -13.28 15.27
C PHE A 395 -0.86 -12.07 15.74
N ASP A 396 0.07 -12.31 16.66
CA ASP A 396 1.01 -11.32 17.21
C ASP A 396 2.42 -11.39 16.56
N TYR A 397 3.39 -10.69 17.17
CA TYR A 397 4.80 -10.72 16.76
C TYR A 397 5.43 -12.12 16.81
N SER A 398 5.01 -12.94 17.79
CA SER A 398 5.51 -14.31 17.96
C SER A 398 4.85 -15.32 17.01
N LEU A 399 4.00 -14.84 16.10
CA LEU A 399 3.16 -15.65 15.20
C LEU A 399 2.17 -16.54 15.96
N THR A 400 1.90 -16.20 17.23
CA THR A 400 0.90 -16.86 18.06
C THR A 400 -0.51 -16.41 17.63
N PRO A 401 -1.46 -17.35 17.42
CA PRO A 401 -2.82 -16.98 17.07
C PRO A 401 -3.51 -16.14 18.14
N LEU A 402 -4.05 -14.99 17.73
CA LEU A 402 -4.83 -14.06 18.54
C LEU A 402 -6.29 -14.02 18.08
N GLU A 403 -6.94 -15.17 17.95
CA GLU A 403 -8.29 -15.29 17.43
C GLU A 403 -9.30 -14.48 18.25
N THR A 404 -10.08 -13.62 17.60
CA THR A 404 -11.05 -12.73 18.25
C THR A 404 -12.35 -13.45 18.59
N PHE A 405 -12.86 -14.30 17.69
CA PHE A 405 -14.18 -14.91 17.83
C PHE A 405 -14.14 -16.24 18.59
N PRO A 406 -15.24 -16.64 19.30
CA PRO A 406 -15.33 -17.89 20.06
C PRO A 406 -15.58 -19.12 19.16
N VAL A 407 -15.04 -19.10 17.95
CA VAL A 407 -15.14 -20.19 16.95
C VAL A 407 -13.77 -20.46 16.36
N ALA A 408 -13.52 -21.68 15.90
CA ALA A 408 -12.25 -22.00 15.22
C ALA A 408 -12.10 -21.16 13.96
N GLN A 409 -11.20 -20.18 13.97
CA GLN A 409 -10.98 -19.24 12.87
C GLN A 409 -10.06 -19.81 11.78
N ASN A 410 -9.35 -20.90 12.06
CA ASN A 410 -8.55 -21.66 11.09
C ASN A 410 -9.38 -22.59 10.19
N LYS A 411 -10.71 -22.53 10.24
CA LYS A 411 -11.62 -23.23 9.34
C LYS A 411 -12.30 -22.29 8.37
N GLU A 412 -12.57 -22.77 7.17
CA GLU A 412 -13.35 -22.03 6.16
C GLU A 412 -14.75 -21.72 6.69
N ARG A 413 -15.12 -20.43 6.77
CA ARG A 413 -16.42 -19.99 7.30
C ARG A 413 -17.08 -18.97 6.38
N TYR A 414 -18.38 -19.15 6.16
CA TYR A 414 -19.21 -18.21 5.43
C TYR A 414 -19.43 -16.90 6.20
N SER A 415 -19.64 -16.98 7.52
CA SER A 415 -19.78 -15.78 8.36
C SER A 415 -18.58 -14.85 8.29
N MET A 416 -17.36 -15.40 8.25
CA MET A 416 -16.12 -14.64 8.08
C MET A 416 -15.99 -14.04 6.67
N PHE A 417 -16.55 -14.71 5.67
CA PHE A 417 -16.62 -14.17 4.32
C PHE A 417 -17.56 -12.95 4.25
N ILE A 418 -18.76 -13.00 4.82
CA ILE A 418 -19.66 -11.85 4.91
C ILE A 418 -19.01 -10.71 5.69
N MET A 419 -18.40 -11.02 6.83
CA MET A 419 -17.65 -10.03 7.62
C MET A 419 -16.59 -9.34 6.75
N LYS A 420 -15.76 -10.10 6.04
CA LYS A 420 -14.70 -9.56 5.15
C LYS A 420 -15.28 -8.74 4.00
N LYS A 421 -16.32 -9.23 3.35
CA LYS A 421 -16.88 -8.65 2.12
C LYS A 421 -17.71 -7.39 2.38
N ASP A 422 -18.49 -7.37 3.46
CA ASP A 422 -19.53 -6.37 3.66
C ASP A 422 -19.31 -5.54 4.96
N PHE A 423 -18.92 -6.17 6.06
CA PHE A 423 -18.79 -5.48 7.35
C PHE A 423 -17.46 -4.72 7.50
N MET A 424 -16.33 -5.34 7.16
CA MET A 424 -15.01 -4.68 7.28
C MET A 424 -14.88 -3.39 6.46
N PRO A 425 -15.44 -3.26 5.23
CA PRO A 425 -15.44 -1.97 4.53
C PRO A 425 -16.20 -0.87 5.28
N LEU A 426 -17.34 -1.18 5.92
CA LEU A 426 -18.09 -0.22 6.72
C LEU A 426 -17.28 0.23 7.94
N LEU A 427 -16.69 -0.74 8.65
CA LEU A 427 -15.82 -0.46 9.80
C LEU A 427 -14.63 0.41 9.40
N TYR A 428 -14.02 0.15 8.25
CA TYR A 428 -12.92 0.94 7.72
C TYR A 428 -13.33 2.40 7.47
N TRP A 429 -14.36 2.60 6.64
CA TRP A 429 -14.77 3.95 6.23
C TRP A 429 -15.41 4.77 7.35
N LYS A 430 -16.21 4.13 8.21
CA LYS A 430 -17.00 4.84 9.22
C LYS A 430 -16.33 4.97 10.59
N LEU A 431 -15.44 4.05 10.93
CA LEU A 431 -14.83 4.01 12.27
C LEU A 431 -13.31 4.16 12.23
N MET A 432 -12.60 3.43 11.35
CA MET A 432 -11.14 3.47 11.36
C MET A 432 -10.61 4.84 10.87
N LEU A 433 -11.03 5.30 9.70
CA LEU A 433 -10.53 6.54 9.13
C LEU A 433 -11.00 7.80 9.90
N THR A 434 -12.09 7.68 10.65
CA THR A 434 -12.59 8.74 11.54
C THR A 434 -11.96 8.70 12.94
N GLY A 435 -11.02 7.76 13.18
CA GLY A 435 -10.28 7.64 14.43
C GLY A 435 -10.98 6.90 15.57
N HIS A 436 -12.15 6.29 15.33
CA HIS A 436 -12.94 5.62 16.37
C HIS A 436 -12.65 4.11 16.52
N TRP A 437 -12.08 3.45 15.50
CA TRP A 437 -11.69 2.06 15.57
C TRP A 437 -10.25 1.90 16.04
N ASN A 438 -10.06 1.13 17.11
CA ASN A 438 -8.79 0.92 17.78
C ASN A 438 -8.28 -0.54 17.69
N GLY A 439 -8.70 -1.25 16.64
CA GLY A 439 -8.42 -2.69 16.51
C GLY A 439 -9.37 -3.55 17.36
N PRO A 440 -9.27 -4.88 17.25
CA PRO A 440 -10.22 -5.81 17.85
C PRO A 440 -9.93 -6.17 19.32
N ALA A 441 -8.89 -5.63 19.96
CA ALA A 441 -8.46 -6.05 21.30
C ALA A 441 -9.60 -6.01 22.33
N LEU A 442 -10.40 -4.92 22.35
CA LEU A 442 -11.55 -4.82 23.24
C LEU A 442 -12.59 -5.92 22.96
N MET A 443 -12.88 -6.16 21.69
CA MET A 443 -13.83 -7.19 21.25
C MET A 443 -13.33 -8.59 21.61
N ARG A 444 -12.04 -8.86 21.41
CA ARG A 444 -11.38 -10.11 21.77
C ARG A 444 -11.50 -10.38 23.29
N ASN A 445 -11.24 -9.37 24.11
CA ASN A 445 -11.35 -9.47 25.56
C ASN A 445 -12.79 -9.75 25.99
N LEU A 446 -13.79 -9.06 25.43
CA LEU A 446 -15.20 -9.29 25.73
C LEU A 446 -15.66 -10.69 25.31
N LEU A 447 -15.24 -11.16 24.13
CA LEU A 447 -15.62 -12.47 23.60
C LEU A 447 -14.81 -13.63 24.20
N SER A 448 -13.70 -13.35 24.90
CA SER A 448 -12.88 -14.38 25.54
C SER A 448 -13.66 -15.19 26.62
N VAL A 449 -14.65 -14.54 27.26
CA VAL A 449 -15.54 -15.18 28.25
C VAL A 449 -16.35 -16.34 27.65
N PHE A 450 -16.60 -16.29 26.30
CA PHE A 450 -17.36 -17.33 25.60
C PHE A 450 -16.48 -18.42 24.98
N LYS A 451 -15.16 -18.37 25.17
CA LYS A 451 -14.21 -19.38 24.63
C LYS A 451 -14.13 -20.63 25.51
N PHE A 452 -15.26 -21.17 25.96
CA PHE A 452 -15.28 -22.43 26.66
C PHE A 452 -14.99 -23.59 25.69
N GLY A 453 -13.86 -24.30 25.86
CA GLY A 453 -13.57 -25.58 25.21
C GLY A 453 -13.01 -25.48 23.76
N LYS A 454 -11.89 -24.78 23.57
CA LYS A 454 -11.00 -24.98 22.42
C LYS A 454 -9.86 -25.91 22.75
#